data_6c092817a0926c0764ec4a27540eb1e6
#
_entry.id   6c092817a0926c0764ec4a27540eb1e6
#
_cell.length_a   1.000
_cell.length_b   1.000
_cell.length_c   1.000
_cell.angle_alpha   90.00
_cell.angle_beta   90.00
_cell.angle_gamma   90.00
#
_symmetry.space_group_name_H-M   'P 1'
#
loop_
_entity.id
_entity.type
_entity.pdbx_description
1 polymer ?
#
loop_
_entity_poly.entity_id
_entity_poly.type
_entity_poly.pdbx_seq_one_letter_code
_entity_poly.pdbx_strand_id
1 'polypeptide(L)'
;MNGEGFTSFQKAVEEMTVGLGNTQENIEKTTSFFEKLWEQIKDYLASAGINLLIGLVILVIGWRLINICVNKFKKSKAYSKIDPTMASFMKSVVSIGLKILLVIVVASILGVPMASMITIIGSCGLAVGLALQGSLSNIAGGFIIAVMKPFKVGDFISSGQYSGTVKSINIFYTKIITSDNSMVLIPNSEISNTAITDCNAFDTRKLILDISVDYSADAQTVKNLLMKAAQDNELVLDTPECEAVLVNYGDSALDFQLRAWCKSEDYWQTKFALLEQIKELLDLHSIGIPYPQMDVHIDNKK
;
A
#
# COMPACT_ATOMS: atom_id res chain seq x y z
N MET A 1 34.53 0.43 41.86
CA MET A 1 33.12 0.37 42.18
C MET A 1 32.39 -0.03 40.90
N ASN A 2 31.85 -0.98 40.78
CA ASN A 2 31.63 -2.38 40.98
C ASN A 2 30.77 -2.89 39.81
N GLY A 3 31.39 -3.74 38.97
CA GLY A 3 30.75 -4.33 37.81
C GLY A 3 29.48 -5.14 38.12
N GLU A 4 29.18 -5.44 39.37
CA GLU A 4 28.04 -6.24 39.81
C GLU A 4 26.69 -5.53 39.66
N GLY A 5 26.62 -4.21 39.85
CA GLY A 5 25.38 -3.42 39.63
C GLY A 5 25.01 -3.30 38.16
N PHE A 6 26.01 -3.31 37.28
CA PHE A 6 25.80 -3.19 35.82
C PHE A 6 25.33 -4.51 35.19
N THR A 7 25.89 -5.62 35.67
CA THR A 7 25.46 -6.97 35.21
C THR A 7 24.06 -7.33 35.66
N SER A 8 23.63 -6.89 36.86
CA SER A 8 22.25 -7.09 37.32
C SER A 8 21.22 -6.27 36.50
N PHE A 9 21.63 -5.07 36.07
CA PHE A 9 20.80 -4.21 35.22
C PHE A 9 20.64 -4.77 33.80
N GLN A 10 21.74 -5.26 33.17
CA GLN A 10 21.67 -5.92 31.87
C GLN A 10 20.76 -7.16 31.91
N LYS A 11 20.85 -7.96 32.98
CA LYS A 11 20.01 -9.15 33.14
C LYS A 11 18.52 -8.80 33.29
N ALA A 12 18.21 -7.72 34.01
CA ALA A 12 16.83 -7.25 34.14
C ALA A 12 16.23 -6.71 32.81
N VAL A 13 17.06 -6.10 31.96
CA VAL A 13 16.64 -5.62 30.64
C VAL A 13 16.47 -6.79 29.65
N GLU A 14 17.31 -7.80 29.73
CA GLU A 14 17.24 -9.01 28.89
C GLU A 14 16.00 -9.86 29.22
N GLU A 15 15.65 -9.98 30.49
CA GLU A 15 14.41 -10.61 30.93
C GLU A 15 13.15 -9.84 30.51
N MET A 16 13.22 -8.51 30.39
CA MET A 16 12.11 -7.68 29.90
C MET A 16 11.83 -7.87 28.41
N THR A 17 12.86 -8.12 27.59
CA THR A 17 12.70 -8.33 26.14
C THR A 17 12.11 -9.70 25.78
N VAL A 18 12.23 -10.69 26.64
CA VAL A 18 11.70 -12.05 26.44
C VAL A 18 10.24 -12.23 26.89
N GLY A 19 9.72 -11.29 27.70
CA GLY A 19 8.43 -11.44 28.40
C GLY A 19 7.21 -10.75 27.80
N LEU A 20 7.05 -10.63 26.49
CA LEU A 20 5.88 -10.00 25.82
C LEU A 20 4.55 -10.78 25.94
N GLY A 21 4.46 -11.77 26.82
CA GLY A 21 3.31 -12.67 26.96
C GLY A 21 2.32 -12.41 28.11
N ASN A 22 2.67 -11.69 29.18
CA ASN A 22 1.79 -11.51 30.34
C ASN A 22 1.74 -10.06 30.84
N THR A 23 0.64 -9.40 30.64
CA THR A 23 0.44 -7.95 30.91
C THR A 23 0.61 -7.58 32.39
N GLN A 24 0.25 -8.44 33.34
CA GLN A 24 0.32 -8.18 34.78
C GLN A 24 1.72 -8.33 35.35
N GLU A 25 2.45 -9.34 34.91
CA GLU A 25 3.87 -9.55 35.27
C GLU A 25 4.80 -8.48 34.70
N ASN A 26 4.44 -7.94 33.51
CA ASN A 26 5.16 -6.81 32.90
C ASN A 26 4.97 -5.49 33.65
N ILE A 27 3.81 -5.26 34.26
CA ILE A 27 3.55 -4.05 35.08
C ILE A 27 4.37 -4.11 36.38
N GLU A 28 4.44 -5.23 37.05
CA GLU A 28 5.27 -5.39 38.26
C GLU A 28 6.79 -5.27 37.96
N LYS A 29 7.25 -5.84 36.85
CA LYS A 29 8.65 -5.69 36.40
C LYS A 29 8.96 -4.25 36.02
N THR A 30 8.01 -3.55 35.40
CA THR A 30 8.18 -2.13 35.04
C THR A 30 8.22 -1.25 36.29
N THR A 31 7.36 -1.46 37.28
CA THR A 31 7.38 -0.69 38.53
C THR A 31 8.65 -0.96 39.36
N SER A 32 9.10 -2.21 39.48
CA SER A 32 10.38 -2.54 40.15
C SER A 32 11.60 -1.96 39.44
N PHE A 33 11.54 -1.84 38.10
CA PHE A 33 12.56 -1.16 37.31
C PHE A 33 12.61 0.35 37.57
N PHE A 34 11.45 1.01 37.64
CA PHE A 34 11.39 2.43 37.97
C PHE A 34 11.84 2.70 39.43
N GLU A 35 11.54 1.83 40.38
CA GLU A 35 12.01 1.94 41.76
C GLU A 35 13.54 1.81 41.88
N LYS A 36 14.12 0.82 41.20
CA LYS A 36 15.59 0.65 41.15
C LYS A 36 16.30 1.81 40.46
N LEU A 37 15.71 2.34 39.39
CA LEU A 37 16.20 3.53 38.70
C LEU A 37 16.15 4.76 39.64
N TRP A 38 15.08 4.89 40.40
CA TRP A 38 14.91 5.97 41.34
C TRP A 38 15.91 5.90 42.51
N GLU A 39 16.21 4.72 43.05
CA GLU A 39 17.25 4.55 44.07
C GLU A 39 18.66 4.83 43.52
N GLN A 40 19.00 4.37 42.33
CA GLN A 40 20.27 4.71 41.70
C GLN A 40 20.42 6.22 41.46
N ILE A 41 19.37 6.91 41.06
CA ILE A 41 19.34 8.36 40.90
C ILE A 41 19.59 9.06 42.23
N LYS A 42 19.01 8.58 43.35
CA LYS A 42 19.21 9.16 44.69
C LYS A 42 20.66 9.02 45.15
N ASP A 43 21.29 7.85 44.97
CA ASP A 43 22.68 7.62 45.37
C ASP A 43 23.67 8.46 44.53
N TYR A 44 23.39 8.66 43.24
CA TYR A 44 24.15 9.57 42.37
C TYR A 44 23.97 11.04 42.76
N LEU A 45 22.77 11.46 43.14
CA LEU A 45 22.48 12.81 43.59
C LEU A 45 23.22 13.19 44.88
N ALA A 46 23.44 12.23 45.78
CA ALA A 46 24.16 12.44 47.04
C ALA A 46 25.69 12.63 46.85
N SER A 47 26.27 12.07 45.78
CA SER A 47 27.72 12.06 45.55
C SER A 47 28.26 13.11 44.59
N ALA A 48 27.38 13.85 43.85
CA ALA A 48 27.81 14.64 42.67
C ALA A 48 27.35 16.13 42.68
N GLY A 49 27.53 16.87 43.75
CA GLY A 49 26.99 18.24 43.89
C GLY A 49 27.29 19.21 42.74
N ILE A 50 28.51 19.20 42.20
CA ILE A 50 28.91 20.08 41.07
C ILE A 50 28.29 19.61 39.75
N ASN A 51 28.33 18.32 39.46
CA ASN A 51 27.77 17.77 38.22
C ASN A 51 26.24 17.96 38.17
N LEU A 52 25.58 17.94 39.32
CA LEU A 52 24.13 18.21 39.44
C LEU A 52 23.79 19.65 39.08
N LEU A 53 24.58 20.63 39.57
CA LEU A 53 24.39 22.04 39.23
C LEU A 53 24.64 22.29 37.74
N ILE A 54 25.68 21.69 37.15
CA ILE A 54 26.00 21.81 35.73
C ILE A 54 24.87 21.18 34.91
N GLY A 55 24.42 19.97 35.29
CA GLY A 55 23.30 19.28 34.62
C GLY A 55 22.00 20.07 34.63
N LEU A 56 21.68 20.69 35.81
CA LEU A 56 20.51 21.54 35.96
C LEU A 56 20.56 22.78 35.06
N VAL A 57 21.72 23.46 35.02
CA VAL A 57 21.95 24.63 34.18
C VAL A 57 21.78 24.27 32.70
N ILE A 58 22.39 23.16 32.27
CA ILE A 58 22.27 22.67 30.87
C ILE A 58 20.84 22.30 30.56
N LEU A 59 20.12 21.65 31.51
CA LEU A 59 18.72 21.30 31.32
C LEU A 59 17.86 22.56 31.10
N VAL A 60 17.98 23.56 31.97
CA VAL A 60 17.17 24.78 31.89
C VAL A 60 17.49 25.60 30.64
N ILE A 61 18.76 25.78 30.34
CA ILE A 61 19.21 26.52 29.15
C ILE A 61 18.82 25.75 27.88
N GLY A 62 19.11 24.46 27.82
CA GLY A 62 18.79 23.61 26.68
C GLY A 62 17.27 23.56 26.42
N TRP A 63 16.47 23.43 27.49
CA TRP A 63 14.99 23.44 27.35
C TRP A 63 14.48 24.76 26.79
N ARG A 64 15.04 25.91 27.26
CA ARG A 64 14.70 27.21 26.69
C ARG A 64 15.16 27.35 25.24
N LEU A 65 16.37 26.92 24.91
CA LEU A 65 16.90 26.98 23.55
C LEU A 65 16.04 26.13 22.59
N ILE A 66 15.70 24.91 22.98
CA ILE A 66 14.81 24.05 22.19
C ILE A 66 13.49 24.75 21.91
N ASN A 67 12.85 25.30 22.94
CA ASN A 67 11.58 26.00 22.78
C ASN A 67 11.70 27.25 21.87
N ILE A 68 12.80 28.00 21.97
CA ILE A 68 13.07 29.16 21.10
C ILE A 68 13.30 28.72 19.67
N CYS A 69 14.15 27.70 19.45
CA CYS A 69 14.42 27.16 18.11
C CYS A 69 13.13 26.62 17.43
N VAL A 70 12.37 25.80 18.15
CA VAL A 70 11.14 25.22 17.64
C VAL A 70 10.07 26.29 17.38
N ASN A 71 10.01 27.35 18.20
CA ASN A 71 9.09 28.47 17.97
C ASN A 71 9.55 29.41 16.84
N LYS A 72 10.87 29.61 16.64
CA LYS A 72 11.39 30.34 15.47
C LYS A 72 11.15 29.62 14.16
N PHE A 73 11.25 28.29 14.16
CA PHE A 73 10.93 27.45 12.98
C PHE A 73 9.47 27.67 12.53
N LYS A 74 8.54 27.92 13.47
CA LYS A 74 7.13 28.25 13.18
C LYS A 74 6.96 29.55 12.37
N LYS A 75 7.93 30.48 12.45
CA LYS A 75 7.89 31.78 11.73
C LYS A 75 8.51 31.73 10.33
N SER A 76 9.04 30.58 9.89
CA SER A 76 9.64 30.42 8.58
C SER A 76 8.58 30.43 7.47
N LYS A 77 8.87 31.10 6.32
CA LYS A 77 8.00 31.13 5.13
C LYS A 77 7.65 29.74 4.59
N ALA A 78 8.50 28.74 4.81
CA ALA A 78 8.23 27.34 4.45
C ALA A 78 7.12 26.72 5.30
N TYR A 79 7.00 27.14 6.56
CA TYR A 79 6.01 26.64 7.51
C TYR A 79 4.60 27.21 7.27
N SER A 80 4.48 28.41 6.68
CA SER A 80 3.20 29.04 6.39
C SER A 80 2.40 28.38 5.27
N LYS A 81 3.01 27.44 4.51
CA LYS A 81 2.37 26.67 3.44
C LYS A 81 1.84 25.32 3.92
N ILE A 82 2.11 24.94 5.17
CA ILE A 82 1.71 23.64 5.75
C ILE A 82 0.42 23.85 6.55
N ASP A 83 -0.48 22.88 6.49
CA ASP A 83 -1.69 22.87 7.31
C ASP A 83 -1.34 23.09 8.81
N PRO A 84 -2.08 23.97 9.53
CA PRO A 84 -1.80 24.30 10.92
C PRO A 84 -1.76 23.07 11.86
N THR A 85 -2.55 22.05 11.58
CA THR A 85 -2.62 20.81 12.37
C THR A 85 -1.34 19.98 12.17
N MET A 86 -0.94 19.78 10.91
CA MET A 86 0.32 19.10 10.58
C MET A 86 1.53 19.83 11.14
N ALA A 87 1.53 21.13 11.02
CA ALA A 87 2.57 22.00 11.56
C ALA A 87 2.70 21.88 13.08
N SER A 88 1.58 21.81 13.80
CA SER A 88 1.56 21.62 15.26
C SER A 88 2.04 20.23 15.67
N PHE A 89 1.64 19.20 14.90
CA PHE A 89 2.08 17.82 15.12
C PHE A 89 3.61 17.68 14.94
N MET A 90 4.14 18.14 13.81
CA MET A 90 5.60 18.13 13.56
C MET A 90 6.39 18.87 14.63
N LYS A 91 5.88 20.03 15.06
CA LYS A 91 6.48 20.78 16.19
C LYS A 91 6.56 19.93 17.44
N SER A 92 5.49 19.24 17.80
CA SER A 92 5.43 18.40 18.99
C SER A 92 6.42 17.25 18.92
N VAL A 93 6.45 16.52 17.79
CA VAL A 93 7.38 15.39 17.57
C VAL A 93 8.84 15.85 17.65
N VAL A 94 9.22 16.92 16.94
CA VAL A 94 10.59 17.46 16.97
C VAL A 94 10.95 17.97 18.36
N SER A 95 10.04 18.68 19.04
CA SER A 95 10.28 19.19 20.39
C SER A 95 10.48 18.06 21.40
N ILE A 96 9.67 16.99 21.34
CA ILE A 96 9.81 15.83 22.22
C ILE A 96 11.13 15.12 21.95
N GLY A 97 11.49 14.86 20.68
CA GLY A 97 12.75 14.21 20.32
C GLY A 97 13.98 14.98 20.81
N LEU A 98 14.00 16.32 20.62
CA LEU A 98 15.10 17.16 21.11
C LEU A 98 15.17 17.20 22.64
N LYS A 99 14.03 17.19 23.33
CA LYS A 99 14.01 17.15 24.82
C LYS A 99 14.49 15.80 25.36
N ILE A 100 14.13 14.70 24.72
CA ILE A 100 14.67 13.38 25.07
C ILE A 100 16.19 13.39 24.90
N LEU A 101 16.71 13.90 23.79
CA LEU A 101 18.15 14.01 23.54
C LEU A 101 18.86 14.88 24.59
N LEU A 102 18.24 16.00 24.99
CA LEU A 102 18.75 16.87 26.08
C LEU A 102 18.81 16.11 27.40
N VAL A 103 17.76 15.36 27.76
CA VAL A 103 17.73 14.57 29.00
C VAL A 103 18.83 13.50 29.00
N ILE A 104 19.11 12.86 27.86
CA ILE A 104 20.21 11.90 27.71
C ILE A 104 21.56 12.56 27.97
N VAL A 105 21.80 13.73 27.36
CA VAL A 105 23.06 14.51 27.58
C VAL A 105 23.22 14.87 29.03
N VAL A 106 22.17 15.36 29.68
CA VAL A 106 22.19 15.72 31.09
C VAL A 106 22.47 14.50 31.99
N ALA A 107 21.79 13.37 31.70
CA ALA A 107 22.00 12.13 32.44
C ALA A 107 23.46 11.59 32.30
N SER A 108 24.06 11.76 31.12
CA SER A 108 25.47 11.42 30.88
C SER A 108 26.42 12.30 31.76
N ILE A 109 26.13 13.58 31.88
CA ILE A 109 26.90 14.49 32.76
C ILE A 109 26.75 14.10 34.23
N LEU A 110 25.58 13.61 34.62
CA LEU A 110 25.32 13.12 35.97
C LEU A 110 25.95 11.74 36.23
N GLY A 111 26.67 11.16 35.25
CA GLY A 111 27.42 9.92 35.42
C GLY A 111 26.58 8.65 35.16
N VAL A 112 25.38 8.79 34.59
CA VAL A 112 24.58 7.62 34.19
C VAL A 112 25.28 6.90 33.01
N PRO A 113 25.50 5.56 33.08
CA PRO A 113 26.20 4.85 32.03
C PRO A 113 25.46 4.96 30.69
N MET A 114 26.15 5.45 29.66
CA MET A 114 25.57 5.63 28.30
C MET A 114 25.05 4.33 27.72
N ALA A 115 25.68 3.20 28.02
CA ALA A 115 25.24 1.90 27.55
C ALA A 115 23.79 1.57 27.98
N SER A 116 23.45 1.88 29.23
CA SER A 116 22.09 1.65 29.75
C SER A 116 21.05 2.54 29.04
N MET A 117 21.42 3.80 28.79
CA MET A 117 20.54 4.72 28.08
C MET A 117 20.33 4.33 26.62
N ILE A 118 21.38 3.90 25.93
CA ILE A 118 21.29 3.38 24.56
C ILE A 118 20.37 2.17 24.50
N THR A 119 20.45 1.27 25.48
CA THR A 119 19.58 0.08 25.54
C THR A 119 18.11 0.47 25.70
N ILE A 120 17.79 1.40 26.60
CA ILE A 120 16.42 1.89 26.81
C ILE A 120 15.89 2.57 25.55
N ILE A 121 16.69 3.46 24.95
CA ILE A 121 16.30 4.18 23.74
C ILE A 121 16.11 3.22 22.56
N GLY A 122 17.01 2.23 22.45
CA GLY A 122 16.91 1.19 21.43
C GLY A 122 15.63 0.37 21.57
N SER A 123 15.30 -0.05 22.79
CA SER A 123 14.06 -0.81 23.07
C SER A 123 12.81 0.04 22.80
N CYS A 124 12.78 1.29 23.26
CA CYS A 124 11.70 2.22 22.96
C CYS A 124 11.59 2.51 21.45
N GLY A 125 12.74 2.70 20.78
CA GLY A 125 12.81 2.92 19.34
C GLY A 125 12.26 1.73 18.55
N LEU A 126 12.60 0.51 18.98
CA LEU A 126 12.05 -0.72 18.39
C LEU A 126 10.53 -0.79 18.57
N ALA A 127 10.04 -0.53 19.79
CA ALA A 127 8.60 -0.56 20.06
C ALA A 127 7.83 0.47 19.21
N VAL A 128 8.35 1.71 19.10
CA VAL A 128 7.77 2.76 18.26
C VAL A 128 7.86 2.37 16.77
N GLY A 129 9.00 1.80 16.33
CA GLY A 129 9.20 1.33 14.97
C GLY A 129 8.19 0.25 14.57
N LEU A 130 7.96 -0.73 15.46
CA LEU A 130 6.94 -1.77 15.26
C LEU A 130 5.53 -1.19 15.24
N ALA A 131 5.22 -0.25 16.13
CA ALA A 131 3.91 0.42 16.15
C ALA A 131 3.64 1.24 14.88
N LEU A 132 4.67 1.83 14.26
CA LEU A 132 4.58 2.63 13.04
C LEU A 132 4.88 1.85 11.76
N GLN A 133 5.14 0.54 11.84
CA GLN A 133 5.57 -0.30 10.72
C GLN A 133 4.64 -0.16 9.50
N GLY A 134 3.31 -0.20 9.70
CA GLY A 134 2.35 -0.08 8.61
C GLY A 134 2.40 1.30 7.93
N SER A 135 2.54 2.38 8.70
CA SER A 135 2.66 3.73 8.15
C SER A 135 3.96 3.91 7.39
N LEU A 136 5.07 3.39 7.92
CA LEU A 136 6.39 3.46 7.27
C LEU A 136 6.42 2.64 5.98
N SER A 137 5.78 1.46 5.98
CA SER A 137 5.61 0.64 4.77
C SER A 137 4.83 1.38 3.69
N ASN A 138 3.79 2.14 4.05
CA ASN A 138 3.04 2.95 3.09
C ASN A 138 3.87 4.10 2.51
N ILE A 139 4.70 4.76 3.31
CA ILE A 139 5.63 5.79 2.82
C ILE A 139 6.64 5.17 1.84
N ALA A 140 7.23 4.03 2.20
CA ALA A 140 8.17 3.31 1.34
C ALA A 140 7.50 2.89 0.01
N GLY A 141 6.27 2.32 0.07
CA GLY A 141 5.49 1.98 -1.11
C GLY A 141 5.20 3.20 -2.00
N GLY A 142 4.79 4.33 -1.39
CA GLY A 142 4.57 5.58 -2.13
C GLY A 142 5.84 6.12 -2.80
N PHE A 143 6.98 6.01 -2.13
CA PHE A 143 8.28 6.37 -2.71
C PHE A 143 8.64 5.46 -3.89
N ILE A 144 8.47 4.14 -3.75
CA ILE A 144 8.72 3.18 -4.83
C ILE A 144 7.84 3.51 -6.05
N ILE A 145 6.54 3.72 -5.85
CA ILE A 145 5.61 4.07 -6.92
C ILE A 145 6.03 5.38 -7.61
N ALA A 146 6.42 6.40 -6.84
CA ALA A 146 6.81 7.71 -7.38
C ALA A 146 8.13 7.66 -8.17
N VAL A 147 9.10 6.82 -7.76
CA VAL A 147 10.42 6.71 -8.41
C VAL A 147 10.37 5.76 -9.60
N MET A 148 9.82 4.55 -9.41
CA MET A 148 9.80 3.52 -10.46
C MET A 148 8.68 3.75 -11.48
N LYS A 149 7.62 4.49 -11.10
CA LYS A 149 6.47 4.82 -11.93
C LYS A 149 5.91 3.63 -12.71
N PRO A 150 5.55 2.54 -12.01
CA PRO A 150 4.94 1.38 -12.66
C PRO A 150 3.61 1.74 -13.34
N PHE A 151 2.98 2.81 -12.94
CA PHE A 151 1.82 3.46 -13.56
C PHE A 151 1.87 4.98 -13.29
N LYS A 152 1.04 5.76 -13.98
CA LYS A 152 0.99 7.22 -13.87
C LYS A 152 -0.39 7.68 -13.41
N VAL A 153 -0.48 8.95 -13.00
CA VAL A 153 -1.77 9.62 -12.79
C VAL A 153 -2.48 9.74 -14.13
N GLY A 154 -3.71 9.25 -14.18
CA GLY A 154 -4.52 9.17 -15.41
C GLY A 154 -4.66 7.73 -15.93
N ASP A 155 -3.77 6.80 -15.60
CA ASP A 155 -3.85 5.41 -16.05
C ASP A 155 -5.00 4.68 -15.35
N PHE A 156 -5.64 3.78 -16.06
CA PHE A 156 -6.59 2.83 -15.51
C PHE A 156 -5.84 1.58 -15.07
N ILE A 157 -5.81 1.35 -13.77
CA ILE A 157 -5.10 0.22 -13.16
C ILE A 157 -6.07 -0.75 -12.48
N SER A 158 -5.65 -2.01 -12.40
CA SER A 158 -6.27 -3.02 -11.55
C SER A 158 -5.22 -3.58 -10.61
N SER A 159 -5.53 -3.58 -9.30
CA SER A 159 -4.65 -4.10 -8.24
C SER A 159 -5.50 -4.81 -7.19
N GLY A 160 -5.30 -6.12 -7.04
CA GLY A 160 -6.13 -6.96 -6.17
C GLY A 160 -7.61 -6.91 -6.59
N GLN A 161 -8.47 -6.50 -5.68
CA GLN A 161 -9.92 -6.38 -5.93
C GLN A 161 -10.35 -5.00 -6.45
N TYR A 162 -9.42 -4.05 -6.56
CA TYR A 162 -9.72 -2.67 -6.93
C TYR A 162 -9.29 -2.39 -8.36
N SER A 163 -10.14 -1.71 -9.12
CA SER A 163 -9.82 -1.20 -10.44
C SER A 163 -10.39 0.20 -10.64
N GLY A 164 -9.65 1.05 -11.34
CA GLY A 164 -10.07 2.43 -11.60
C GLY A 164 -8.94 3.30 -12.12
N THR A 165 -9.29 4.53 -12.47
CA THR A 165 -8.34 5.54 -12.95
C THR A 165 -7.59 6.19 -11.80
N VAL A 166 -6.28 6.23 -11.85
CA VAL A 166 -5.42 6.85 -10.85
C VAL A 166 -5.64 8.37 -10.85
N LYS A 167 -6.20 8.90 -9.77
CA LYS A 167 -6.45 10.33 -9.60
C LYS A 167 -5.26 11.08 -9.02
N SER A 168 -4.60 10.49 -8.00
CA SER A 168 -3.41 11.05 -7.37
C SER A 168 -2.66 9.99 -6.55
N ILE A 169 -1.35 10.15 -6.47
CA ILE A 169 -0.46 9.35 -5.64
C ILE A 169 -0.01 10.25 -4.49
N ASN A 170 -0.37 9.88 -3.25
CA ASN A 170 -0.02 10.62 -2.04
C ASN A 170 1.03 9.83 -1.23
N ILE A 171 1.51 10.39 -0.12
CA ILE A 171 2.56 9.77 0.71
C ILE A 171 2.15 8.40 1.25
N PHE A 172 0.91 8.23 1.70
CA PHE A 172 0.44 7.00 2.35
C PHE A 172 -0.48 6.15 1.47
N TYR A 173 -1.18 6.75 0.52
CA TYR A 173 -2.18 6.09 -0.29
C TYR A 173 -2.25 6.67 -1.70
N THR A 174 -2.64 5.83 -2.64
CA THR A 174 -3.01 6.19 -3.99
C THR A 174 -4.54 6.28 -4.09
N LYS A 175 -5.05 7.35 -4.70
CA LYS A 175 -6.48 7.55 -4.97
C LYS A 175 -6.79 7.07 -6.37
N ILE A 176 -7.79 6.20 -6.48
CA ILE A 176 -8.35 5.80 -7.76
C ILE A 176 -9.84 6.18 -7.83
N ILE A 177 -10.32 6.42 -9.03
CA ILE A 177 -11.75 6.61 -9.33
C ILE A 177 -12.22 5.40 -10.10
N THR A 178 -13.18 4.69 -9.56
CA THR A 178 -13.79 3.50 -10.17
C THR A 178 -14.72 3.89 -11.33
N SER A 179 -15.14 2.92 -12.15
CA SER A 179 -16.03 3.15 -13.29
C SER A 179 -17.43 3.69 -12.91
N ASP A 180 -17.86 3.42 -11.67
CA ASP A 180 -19.11 3.95 -11.08
C ASP A 180 -18.92 5.33 -10.40
N ASN A 181 -17.77 6.00 -10.65
CA ASN A 181 -17.41 7.30 -10.09
C ASN A 181 -17.25 7.32 -8.57
N SER A 182 -16.94 6.16 -7.95
CA SER A 182 -16.59 6.08 -6.55
C SER A 182 -15.09 6.30 -6.35
N MET A 183 -14.70 6.90 -5.22
CA MET A 183 -13.29 7.11 -4.87
C MET A 183 -12.81 6.02 -3.92
N VAL A 184 -11.77 5.31 -4.30
CA VAL A 184 -11.10 4.33 -3.45
C VAL A 184 -9.71 4.83 -3.08
N LEU A 185 -9.36 4.69 -1.79
CA LEU A 185 -8.06 5.01 -1.23
C LEU A 185 -7.34 3.69 -0.95
N ILE A 186 -6.33 3.37 -1.74
CA ILE A 186 -5.56 2.14 -1.57
C ILE A 186 -4.24 2.49 -0.88
N PRO A 187 -3.90 1.83 0.24
CA PRO A 187 -2.60 2.01 0.89
C PRO A 187 -1.45 1.72 -0.09
N ASN A 188 -0.44 2.59 -0.15
CA ASN A 188 0.65 2.41 -1.11
C ASN A 188 1.43 1.10 -0.91
N SER A 189 1.54 0.62 0.34
CA SER A 189 2.16 -0.66 0.64
C SER A 189 1.40 -1.84 0.06
N GLU A 190 0.07 -1.76 -0.03
CA GLU A 190 -0.76 -2.78 -0.67
C GLU A 190 -0.51 -2.81 -2.17
N ILE A 191 -0.55 -1.65 -2.83
CA ILE A 191 -0.28 -1.54 -4.27
C ILE A 191 1.14 -2.03 -4.60
N SER A 192 2.15 -1.60 -3.84
CA SER A 192 3.55 -1.95 -4.13
C SER A 192 3.87 -3.44 -3.94
N ASN A 193 3.07 -4.16 -3.16
CA ASN A 193 3.28 -5.58 -2.85
C ASN A 193 2.34 -6.53 -3.61
N THR A 194 1.40 -6.00 -4.41
CA THR A 194 0.48 -6.78 -5.25
C THR A 194 0.81 -6.64 -6.72
N ALA A 195 0.35 -7.61 -7.52
CA ALA A 195 0.41 -7.48 -8.97
C ALA A 195 -0.48 -6.32 -9.44
N ILE A 196 0.05 -5.50 -10.33
CA ILE A 196 -0.66 -4.37 -10.93
C ILE A 196 -0.83 -4.66 -12.41
N THR A 197 -2.06 -4.54 -12.91
CA THR A 197 -2.34 -4.49 -14.33
C THR A 197 -2.59 -3.04 -14.70
N ASP A 198 -1.70 -2.47 -15.52
CA ASP A 198 -1.88 -1.15 -16.10
C ASP A 198 -2.47 -1.32 -17.50
N CYS A 199 -3.71 -0.86 -17.66
CA CYS A 199 -4.44 -0.96 -18.92
C CYS A 199 -4.01 0.09 -19.95
N ASN A 200 -3.27 1.11 -19.54
CA ASN A 200 -2.77 2.19 -20.38
C ASN A 200 -1.25 2.15 -20.59
N ALA A 201 -0.57 1.08 -20.12
CA ALA A 201 0.87 0.92 -20.30
C ALA A 201 1.30 0.93 -21.78
N PHE A 202 0.40 0.49 -22.67
CA PHE A 202 0.58 0.49 -24.12
C PHE A 202 -0.52 1.26 -24.82
N ASP A 203 -0.21 1.87 -25.95
CA ASP A 203 -1.18 2.65 -26.73
C ASP A 203 -2.27 1.76 -27.35
N THR A 204 -1.98 0.46 -27.54
CA THR A 204 -2.90 -0.51 -28.11
C THR A 204 -3.17 -1.67 -27.17
N ARG A 205 -4.40 -2.22 -27.23
CA ARG A 205 -4.81 -3.40 -26.47
C ARG A 205 -5.42 -4.44 -27.37
N LYS A 206 -5.17 -5.71 -27.04
CA LYS A 206 -5.83 -6.84 -27.65
C LYS A 206 -7.20 -7.04 -26.99
N LEU A 207 -8.24 -6.96 -27.79
CA LEU A 207 -9.61 -7.30 -27.44
C LEU A 207 -9.84 -8.76 -27.77
N ILE A 208 -10.37 -9.51 -26.83
CA ILE A 208 -10.77 -10.92 -27.01
C ILE A 208 -12.25 -11.01 -26.72
N LEU A 209 -13.04 -11.44 -27.74
CA LEU A 209 -14.45 -11.66 -27.63
C LEU A 209 -14.75 -13.14 -27.80
N ASP A 210 -15.41 -13.72 -26.80
CA ASP A 210 -15.90 -15.09 -26.84
C ASP A 210 -17.30 -15.09 -27.44
N ILE A 211 -17.50 -15.88 -28.52
CA ILE A 211 -18.75 -16.00 -29.27
C ILE A 211 -19.10 -17.45 -29.36
N SER A 212 -20.27 -17.82 -28.83
CA SER A 212 -20.80 -19.17 -28.89
C SER A 212 -21.93 -19.27 -29.91
N VAL A 213 -21.84 -20.22 -30.84
CA VAL A 213 -22.85 -20.45 -31.88
C VAL A 213 -23.33 -21.91 -31.88
N ASP A 214 -24.47 -22.16 -32.52
CA ASP A 214 -25.06 -23.50 -32.65
C ASP A 214 -24.10 -24.47 -33.36
N TYR A 215 -24.13 -25.74 -32.99
CA TYR A 215 -23.36 -26.82 -33.63
C TYR A 215 -23.67 -27.03 -35.11
N SER A 216 -24.85 -26.60 -35.57
CA SER A 216 -25.25 -26.65 -36.99
C SER A 216 -24.54 -25.60 -37.84
N ALA A 217 -23.88 -24.58 -37.22
CA ALA A 217 -23.22 -23.50 -37.94
C ALA A 217 -21.92 -24.00 -38.62
N ASP A 218 -21.70 -23.58 -39.88
CA ASP A 218 -20.47 -23.84 -40.57
C ASP A 218 -19.34 -22.99 -39.98
N ALA A 219 -18.32 -23.66 -39.45
CA ALA A 219 -17.21 -22.99 -38.75
C ALA A 219 -16.46 -21.98 -39.61
N GLN A 220 -16.32 -22.22 -40.92
CA GLN A 220 -15.62 -21.28 -41.81
C GLN A 220 -16.47 -20.03 -42.05
N THR A 221 -17.77 -20.20 -42.21
CA THR A 221 -18.72 -19.10 -42.34
C THR A 221 -18.68 -18.20 -41.11
N VAL A 222 -18.72 -18.79 -39.89
CA VAL A 222 -18.62 -18.03 -38.63
C VAL A 222 -17.33 -17.23 -38.56
N LYS A 223 -16.18 -17.86 -38.84
CA LYS A 223 -14.89 -17.15 -38.84
C LYS A 223 -14.89 -15.98 -39.83
N ASN A 224 -15.41 -16.17 -41.03
CA ASN A 224 -15.49 -15.10 -42.04
C ASN A 224 -16.35 -13.92 -41.56
N LEU A 225 -17.47 -14.20 -40.89
CA LEU A 225 -18.35 -13.16 -40.33
C LEU A 225 -17.71 -12.40 -39.20
N LEU A 226 -17.00 -13.10 -38.31
CA LEU A 226 -16.24 -12.45 -37.21
C LEU A 226 -15.13 -11.57 -37.76
N MET A 227 -14.39 -12.03 -38.78
CA MET A 227 -13.36 -11.23 -39.43
C MET A 227 -13.96 -10.04 -40.18
N LYS A 228 -15.12 -10.20 -40.80
CA LYS A 228 -15.84 -9.10 -41.43
C LYS A 228 -16.27 -8.04 -40.41
N ALA A 229 -16.82 -8.45 -39.26
CA ALA A 229 -17.16 -7.52 -38.20
C ALA A 229 -15.95 -6.69 -37.74
N ALA A 230 -14.79 -7.34 -37.61
CA ALA A 230 -13.55 -6.62 -37.23
C ALA A 230 -13.11 -5.64 -38.33
N GLN A 231 -13.18 -6.02 -39.61
CA GLN A 231 -12.78 -5.20 -40.74
C GLN A 231 -13.71 -4.00 -41.00
N ASP A 232 -15.01 -4.17 -40.74
CA ASP A 232 -16.02 -3.14 -40.92
C ASP A 232 -16.05 -2.13 -39.78
N ASN A 233 -15.28 -2.36 -38.69
CA ASN A 233 -15.25 -1.48 -37.52
C ASN A 233 -14.03 -0.52 -37.54
N GLU A 234 -14.28 0.76 -37.66
CA GLU A 234 -13.26 1.82 -37.78
C GLU A 234 -12.31 1.94 -36.57
N LEU A 235 -12.70 1.43 -35.39
CA LEU A 235 -11.90 1.46 -34.17
C LEU A 235 -10.95 0.28 -34.05
N VAL A 236 -11.12 -0.73 -34.89
CA VAL A 236 -10.22 -1.89 -34.98
C VAL A 236 -9.02 -1.54 -35.84
N LEU A 237 -7.84 -1.90 -35.35
CA LEU A 237 -6.58 -1.62 -36.03
C LEU A 237 -6.27 -2.76 -37.05
N ASP A 238 -5.77 -2.36 -38.22
CA ASP A 238 -5.31 -3.32 -39.24
C ASP A 238 -4.04 -4.07 -38.83
N THR A 239 -3.25 -3.47 -37.95
CA THR A 239 -1.98 -4.04 -37.50
C THR A 239 -1.87 -3.88 -35.98
N PRO A 240 -1.63 -4.99 -35.25
CA PRO A 240 -1.49 -6.39 -35.73
C PRO A 240 -2.81 -6.98 -36.27
N GLU A 241 -2.68 -8.00 -37.13
CA GLU A 241 -3.85 -8.65 -37.76
C GLU A 241 -4.85 -9.22 -36.75
N CYS A 242 -6.12 -9.12 -37.10
CA CYS A 242 -7.20 -9.75 -36.36
C CYS A 242 -7.23 -11.26 -36.64
N GLU A 243 -7.76 -12.03 -35.71
CA GLU A 243 -7.83 -13.48 -35.81
C GLU A 243 -9.20 -13.98 -35.30
N ALA A 244 -9.86 -14.81 -36.09
CA ALA A 244 -11.06 -15.54 -35.67
C ALA A 244 -10.79 -17.05 -35.61
N VAL A 245 -10.85 -17.61 -34.40
CA VAL A 245 -10.51 -19.03 -34.15
C VAL A 245 -11.64 -19.77 -33.44
N LEU A 246 -11.79 -21.05 -33.77
CA LEU A 246 -12.58 -21.98 -32.96
C LEU A 246 -11.71 -22.45 -31.81
N VAL A 247 -12.10 -22.19 -30.56
CA VAL A 247 -11.30 -22.46 -29.36
C VAL A 247 -11.79 -23.69 -28.59
N ASN A 248 -13.06 -24.00 -28.66
CA ASN A 248 -13.60 -25.11 -27.89
C ASN A 248 -14.89 -25.69 -28.54
N TYR A 249 -15.18 -26.93 -28.19
CA TYR A 249 -16.46 -27.60 -28.41
C TYR A 249 -17.16 -27.68 -27.05
N GLY A 250 -18.03 -26.69 -26.77
CA GLY A 250 -18.76 -26.59 -25.50
C GLY A 250 -19.91 -27.59 -25.40
N ASP A 251 -20.52 -27.71 -24.22
CA ASP A 251 -21.60 -28.67 -23.96
C ASP A 251 -22.83 -28.43 -24.87
N SER A 252 -23.08 -27.20 -25.30
CA SER A 252 -24.23 -26.84 -26.11
C SER A 252 -23.91 -25.91 -27.29
N ALA A 253 -22.63 -25.54 -27.50
CA ALA A 253 -22.22 -24.58 -28.49
C ALA A 253 -20.81 -24.84 -29.04
N LEU A 254 -20.53 -24.31 -30.23
CA LEU A 254 -19.18 -24.11 -30.74
C LEU A 254 -18.67 -22.77 -30.25
N ASP A 255 -17.56 -22.75 -29.52
CA ASP A 255 -16.97 -21.53 -28.93
C ASP A 255 -15.86 -20.96 -29.83
N PHE A 256 -16.10 -19.77 -30.34
CA PHE A 256 -15.16 -19.01 -31.15
C PHE A 256 -14.59 -17.85 -30.36
N GLN A 257 -13.38 -17.41 -30.73
CA GLN A 257 -12.81 -16.16 -30.28
C GLN A 257 -12.50 -15.24 -31.46
N LEU A 258 -13.00 -14.00 -31.39
CA LEU A 258 -12.50 -12.92 -32.20
C LEU A 258 -11.42 -12.18 -31.39
N ARG A 259 -10.22 -12.11 -31.93
CA ARG A 259 -9.05 -11.42 -31.37
C ARG A 259 -8.75 -10.24 -32.25
N ALA A 260 -9.07 -9.04 -31.77
CA ALA A 260 -8.89 -7.78 -32.47
C ALA A 260 -7.97 -6.84 -31.68
N TRP A 261 -7.41 -5.85 -32.33
CA TRP A 261 -6.60 -4.83 -31.70
C TRP A 261 -7.28 -3.49 -31.86
N CYS A 262 -7.25 -2.68 -30.78
CA CYS A 262 -7.76 -1.32 -30.77
C CYS A 262 -6.85 -0.41 -29.94
N LYS A 263 -7.04 0.89 -30.00
CA LYS A 263 -6.40 1.80 -29.08
C LYS A 263 -6.89 1.54 -27.64
N SER A 264 -6.01 1.73 -26.67
CA SER A 264 -6.35 1.50 -25.26
C SER A 264 -7.50 2.40 -24.78
N GLU A 265 -7.59 3.62 -25.28
CA GLU A 265 -8.66 4.58 -24.97
C GLU A 265 -10.01 4.15 -25.51
N ASP A 266 -10.05 3.46 -26.67
CA ASP A 266 -11.27 3.04 -27.38
C ASP A 266 -11.72 1.62 -27.01
N TYR A 267 -11.04 0.95 -26.06
CA TYR A 267 -11.24 -0.46 -25.75
C TYR A 267 -12.70 -0.83 -25.48
N TRP A 268 -13.37 -0.09 -24.63
CA TRP A 268 -14.75 -0.38 -24.26
C TRP A 268 -15.73 -0.06 -25.38
N GLN A 269 -15.51 1.05 -26.11
CA GLN A 269 -16.33 1.43 -27.24
C GLN A 269 -16.24 0.38 -28.35
N THR A 270 -15.02 -0.02 -28.71
CA THR A 270 -14.76 -1.08 -29.71
C THR A 270 -15.40 -2.39 -29.28
N LYS A 271 -15.28 -2.75 -27.99
CA LYS A 271 -15.87 -3.98 -27.47
C LYS A 271 -17.39 -4.04 -27.66
N PHE A 272 -18.08 -2.98 -27.27
CA PHE A 272 -19.54 -2.95 -27.35
C PHE A 272 -20.01 -2.88 -28.81
N ALA A 273 -19.38 -2.07 -29.65
CA ALA A 273 -19.70 -1.96 -31.06
C ALA A 273 -19.51 -3.32 -31.78
N LEU A 274 -18.40 -4.03 -31.52
CA LEU A 274 -18.16 -5.34 -32.11
C LEU A 274 -19.19 -6.38 -31.66
N LEU A 275 -19.59 -6.40 -30.40
CA LEU A 275 -20.61 -7.33 -29.91
C LEU A 275 -21.96 -7.12 -30.61
N GLU A 276 -22.37 -5.86 -30.84
CA GLU A 276 -23.58 -5.51 -31.56
C GLU A 276 -23.47 -5.92 -33.02
N GLN A 277 -22.41 -5.54 -33.73
CA GLN A 277 -22.15 -5.89 -35.12
C GLN A 277 -22.11 -7.41 -35.35
N ILE A 278 -21.44 -8.16 -34.47
CA ILE A 278 -21.39 -9.61 -34.55
C ILE A 278 -22.78 -10.19 -34.42
N LYS A 279 -23.59 -9.71 -33.45
CA LYS A 279 -24.98 -10.20 -33.29
C LYS A 279 -25.82 -9.96 -34.53
N GLU A 280 -25.73 -8.77 -35.11
CA GLU A 280 -26.44 -8.44 -36.36
C GLU A 280 -26.02 -9.37 -37.52
N LEU A 281 -24.72 -9.60 -37.69
CA LEU A 281 -24.19 -10.46 -38.74
C LEU A 281 -24.63 -11.92 -38.56
N LEU A 282 -24.63 -12.45 -37.35
CA LEU A 282 -25.12 -13.81 -37.06
C LEU A 282 -26.61 -13.95 -37.35
N ASP A 283 -27.42 -12.96 -36.96
CA ASP A 283 -28.87 -12.95 -37.25
C ASP A 283 -29.16 -12.89 -38.75
N LEU A 284 -28.43 -12.02 -39.48
CA LEU A 284 -28.57 -11.88 -40.93
C LEU A 284 -28.28 -13.17 -41.68
N HIS A 285 -27.35 -14.00 -41.17
CA HIS A 285 -26.96 -15.27 -41.77
C HIS A 285 -27.68 -16.48 -41.14
N SER A 286 -28.71 -16.23 -40.32
CA SER A 286 -29.50 -17.28 -39.62
C SER A 286 -28.62 -18.22 -38.77
N ILE A 287 -27.54 -17.73 -38.21
CA ILE A 287 -26.69 -18.49 -37.28
C ILE A 287 -27.21 -18.28 -35.85
N GLY A 288 -27.68 -19.35 -35.24
CA GLY A 288 -28.27 -19.33 -33.90
C GLY A 288 -27.21 -19.21 -32.81
N ILE A 289 -27.55 -18.49 -31.75
CA ILE A 289 -26.84 -18.54 -30.45
C ILE A 289 -27.65 -19.54 -29.61
N PRO A 290 -27.08 -20.70 -29.27
CA PRO A 290 -27.85 -21.78 -28.67
C PRO A 290 -28.21 -21.47 -27.23
N TYR A 291 -29.39 -21.89 -26.81
CA TYR A 291 -29.73 -22.07 -25.40
C TYR A 291 -29.08 -23.36 -24.90
N PRO A 292 -28.94 -23.54 -23.56
CA PRO A 292 -28.51 -24.82 -23.01
C PRO A 292 -29.37 -25.98 -23.59
N GLN A 293 -28.72 -26.97 -24.19
CA GLN A 293 -29.34 -28.12 -24.80
C GLN A 293 -29.35 -29.29 -23.82
N MET A 294 -30.40 -30.10 -23.86
CA MET A 294 -30.53 -31.30 -23.05
C MET A 294 -31.20 -32.42 -23.88
N ASP A 295 -30.56 -33.56 -23.98
CA ASP A 295 -31.16 -34.76 -24.55
C ASP A 295 -32.02 -35.47 -23.51
N VAL A 296 -33.32 -35.59 -23.76
CA VAL A 296 -34.25 -36.25 -22.84
C VAL A 296 -34.71 -37.56 -23.42
N HIS A 297 -34.30 -38.68 -22.83
CA HIS A 297 -34.80 -40.02 -23.17
C HIS A 297 -36.00 -40.36 -22.30
N ILE A 298 -37.20 -40.45 -22.91
CA ILE A 298 -38.42 -40.81 -22.20
C ILE A 298 -38.71 -42.32 -22.43
N ASP A 299 -38.47 -43.13 -21.41
CA ASP A 299 -38.89 -44.54 -21.41
C ASP A 299 -40.39 -44.66 -21.12
N ASN A 300 -41.19 -44.84 -22.13
CA ASN A 300 -42.59 -45.25 -21.97
C ASN A 300 -42.68 -46.75 -21.58
N LYS A 301 -42.56 -47.04 -20.27
CA LYS A 301 -42.96 -48.34 -19.75
C LYS A 301 -44.47 -48.52 -19.94
N LYS A 302 -44.86 -49.41 -20.86
CA LYS A 302 -46.23 -49.95 -20.95
C LYS A 302 -46.52 -50.86 -19.80
#